data_5ce132a22b5e324dc0eed5062ef0cb82
#
_entry.id   5ce132a22b5e324dc0eed5062ef0cb82
#
_cell.length_a   1.000
_cell.length_b   1.000
_cell.length_c   1.000
_cell.angle_alpha   90.00
_cell.angle_beta   90.00
_cell.angle_gamma   90.00
#
_symmetry.space_group_name_H-M   'P 1'
#
loop_
_entity.id
_entity.type
_entity.pdbx_description
1 polymer ?
#
loop_
_entity_poly.entity_id
_entity_poly.type
_entity_poly.pdbx_seq_one_letter_code
_entity_poly.pdbx_strand_id
1 'polypeptide(L)'
;MPQREEAPIGAPCWIEVFTSDPDKSRAFYGELFGWTSEETGEEYGGYVNFRKDGVYVGGCMRNDGQAGMPDVWTVYLASDDAEKTAEATAANGGQVIMPAMEVMQLGNMALVADPGGAAIGVWQPGLHKGFGVLAEPGAPSWFELFTRNYDESVEFYRQVFKWDTHAAADTPEFRYTTLGEGEGQAAGIMDASGFLPEGVPAKWSIYFGVEDADAALAKIVELGGSIVRPAEDTPYGRMAEAADPTGAHFKLIQPPTS
;
A
#
# COMPACT_ATOMS: atom_id res chain seq x y z
N MET A 1 -4.58 2.14 -20.79
CA MET A 1 -5.42 1.11 -20.14
C MET A 1 -6.69 1.76 -19.61
N PRO A 2 -7.82 1.03 -19.38
CA PRO A 2 -9.01 1.67 -18.84
C PRO A 2 -8.69 2.24 -17.45
N GLN A 3 -9.03 3.50 -17.23
CA GLN A 3 -8.96 4.13 -15.92
C GLN A 3 -9.90 3.37 -14.98
N ARG A 4 -9.44 3.11 -13.76
CA ARG A 4 -10.26 2.47 -12.73
C ARG A 4 -11.23 3.50 -12.16
N GLU A 5 -12.52 3.28 -12.35
CA GLU A 5 -13.56 4.19 -11.83
C GLU A 5 -13.78 4.03 -10.33
N GLU A 6 -13.75 2.80 -9.81
CA GLU A 6 -13.93 2.50 -8.38
C GLU A 6 -13.26 1.16 -8.02
N ALA A 7 -12.80 1.03 -6.78
CA ALA A 7 -12.24 -0.21 -6.26
C ALA A 7 -13.35 -1.16 -5.82
N PRO A 8 -13.28 -2.47 -6.12
CA PRO A 8 -14.13 -3.46 -5.46
C PRO A 8 -13.94 -3.41 -3.94
N ILE A 9 -14.99 -3.74 -3.18
CA ILE A 9 -14.91 -3.82 -1.71
C ILE A 9 -13.80 -4.78 -1.29
N GLY A 10 -13.01 -4.38 -0.31
CA GLY A 10 -11.85 -5.10 0.20
C GLY A 10 -10.59 -4.94 -0.65
N ALA A 11 -10.67 -4.46 -1.89
CA ALA A 11 -9.50 -4.28 -2.72
C ALA A 11 -8.71 -3.01 -2.32
N PRO A 12 -7.37 -2.98 -2.56
CA PRO A 12 -6.59 -1.76 -2.43
C PRO A 12 -7.18 -0.65 -3.29
N CYS A 13 -7.42 0.52 -2.69
CA CYS A 13 -8.08 1.65 -3.33
C CYS A 13 -7.27 2.94 -3.25
N TRP A 14 -6.35 3.06 -2.29
CA TRP A 14 -5.50 4.22 -2.12
C TRP A 14 -4.20 3.84 -1.45
N ILE A 15 -3.19 4.66 -1.66
CA ILE A 15 -1.92 4.62 -0.94
C ILE A 15 -1.55 6.02 -0.49
N GLU A 16 -0.90 6.10 0.66
CA GLU A 16 -0.49 7.36 1.24
C GLU A 16 0.89 7.23 1.88
N VAL A 17 1.79 8.15 1.55
CA VAL A 17 3.03 8.29 2.31
C VAL A 17 2.83 9.25 3.47
N PHE A 18 3.05 8.75 4.68
CA PHE A 18 3.16 9.56 5.88
C PHE A 18 4.64 9.91 6.05
N THR A 19 5.00 11.19 5.95
CA THR A 19 6.39 11.64 5.79
C THR A 19 6.70 12.87 6.62
N SER A 20 7.88 12.89 7.22
CA SER A 20 8.41 14.03 7.99
C SER A 20 8.78 15.23 7.09
N ASP A 21 8.97 15.00 5.78
CA ASP A 21 9.35 16.04 4.82
C ASP A 21 8.55 15.89 3.51
N PRO A 22 7.31 16.41 3.45
CA PRO A 22 6.46 16.32 2.25
C PRO A 22 7.09 16.91 0.99
N ASP A 23 7.87 17.98 1.11
CA ASP A 23 8.49 18.62 -0.06
C ASP A 23 9.57 17.71 -0.66
N LYS A 24 10.37 17.07 0.20
CA LYS A 24 11.35 16.10 -0.23
C LYS A 24 10.72 14.86 -0.88
N SER A 25 9.63 14.32 -0.28
CA SER A 25 8.88 13.20 -0.87
C SER A 25 8.28 13.58 -2.21
N ARG A 26 7.70 14.77 -2.34
CA ARG A 26 7.15 15.29 -3.62
C ARG A 26 8.22 15.36 -4.72
N ALA A 27 9.38 15.93 -4.39
CA ALA A 27 10.49 16.03 -5.33
C ALA A 27 11.01 14.63 -5.73
N PHE A 28 11.16 13.73 -4.77
CA PHE A 28 11.65 12.38 -4.99
C PHE A 28 10.72 11.57 -5.92
N TYR A 29 9.43 11.45 -5.57
CA TYR A 29 8.48 10.68 -6.38
C TYR A 29 8.17 11.35 -7.72
N GLY A 30 8.24 12.69 -7.79
CA GLY A 30 8.15 13.45 -9.03
C GLY A 30 9.27 13.10 -10.01
N GLU A 31 10.52 13.07 -9.54
CA GLU A 31 11.68 12.74 -10.37
C GLU A 31 11.79 11.23 -10.67
N LEU A 32 11.36 10.36 -9.75
CA LEU A 32 11.46 8.91 -9.91
C LEU A 32 10.37 8.36 -10.85
N PHE A 33 9.11 8.78 -10.66
CA PHE A 33 7.95 8.21 -11.34
C PHE A 33 7.26 9.17 -12.30
N GLY A 34 7.74 10.41 -12.41
CA GLY A 34 7.11 11.44 -13.22
C GLY A 34 5.78 11.96 -12.63
N TRP A 35 5.59 11.81 -11.31
CA TRP A 35 4.36 12.29 -10.68
C TRP A 35 4.33 13.81 -10.55
N THR A 36 3.16 14.37 -10.77
CA THR A 36 2.84 15.74 -10.36
C THR A 36 2.16 15.71 -8.99
N SER A 37 2.27 16.79 -8.23
CA SER A 37 1.67 16.91 -6.91
C SER A 37 0.78 18.15 -6.82
N GLU A 38 -0.38 18.01 -6.18
CA GLU A 38 -1.36 19.07 -5.96
C GLU A 38 -1.68 19.14 -4.46
N GLU A 39 -1.39 20.30 -3.84
CA GLU A 39 -1.78 20.54 -2.45
C GLU A 39 -3.29 20.77 -2.37
N THR A 40 -3.93 20.12 -1.42
CA THR A 40 -5.27 20.46 -0.99
C THR A 40 -5.20 21.65 -0.02
N GLY A 41 -6.30 22.38 0.16
CA GLY A 41 -6.31 23.56 1.06
C GLY A 41 -5.96 23.21 2.52
N GLU A 42 -5.75 24.27 3.32
CA GLU A 42 -5.47 24.14 4.77
C GLU A 42 -6.57 23.39 5.52
N GLU A 43 -7.80 23.42 5.00
CA GLU A 43 -8.95 22.67 5.52
C GLU A 43 -8.77 21.14 5.48
N TYR A 44 -7.86 20.64 4.64
CA TYR A 44 -7.46 19.22 4.57
C TYR A 44 -6.10 18.95 5.25
N GLY A 45 -5.64 19.87 6.10
CA GLY A 45 -4.39 19.69 6.84
C GLY A 45 -3.12 19.73 5.97
N GLY A 46 -3.19 20.36 4.79
CA GLY A 46 -2.05 20.40 3.85
C GLY A 46 -1.77 19.06 3.18
N TYR A 47 -2.78 18.21 3.03
CA TYR A 47 -2.68 16.94 2.29
C TYR A 47 -2.28 17.19 0.84
N VAL A 48 -1.45 16.32 0.30
CA VAL A 48 -0.99 16.40 -1.08
C VAL A 48 -1.48 15.19 -1.87
N ASN A 49 -2.09 15.45 -3.03
CA ASN A 49 -2.44 14.40 -3.98
C ASN A 49 -1.31 14.24 -5.01
N PHE A 50 -0.90 12.99 -5.25
CA PHE A 50 -0.03 12.62 -6.36
C PHE A 50 -0.85 12.22 -7.57
N ARG A 51 -0.42 12.67 -8.75
CA ARG A 51 -1.02 12.33 -10.04
C ARG A 51 0.04 11.83 -11.02
N LYS A 52 -0.29 10.79 -11.75
CA LYS A 52 0.44 10.32 -12.93
C LYS A 52 -0.42 10.62 -14.15
N ASP A 53 0.11 11.38 -15.10
CA ASP A 53 -0.63 11.79 -16.31
C ASP A 53 -2.02 12.40 -16.03
N GLY A 54 -2.11 13.18 -14.94
CA GLY A 54 -3.35 13.82 -14.49
C GLY A 54 -4.30 12.93 -13.70
N VAL A 55 -4.02 11.63 -13.53
CA VAL A 55 -4.85 10.66 -12.80
C VAL A 55 -4.30 10.45 -11.39
N TYR A 56 -5.16 10.32 -10.40
CA TYR A 56 -4.76 10.04 -9.01
C TYR A 56 -4.00 8.72 -8.89
N VAL A 57 -2.86 8.75 -8.19
CA VAL A 57 -1.98 7.58 -8.00
C VAL A 57 -1.62 7.34 -6.53
N GLY A 58 -1.78 8.32 -5.67
CA GLY A 58 -1.48 8.23 -4.24
C GLY A 58 -1.55 9.59 -3.56
N GLY A 59 -1.26 9.63 -2.27
CA GLY A 59 -1.24 10.83 -1.48
C GLY A 59 -0.04 10.95 -0.56
N CYS A 60 0.07 12.11 0.07
CA CYS A 60 1.13 12.41 1.02
C CYS A 60 0.56 13.22 2.19
N MET A 61 0.81 12.75 3.39
CA MET A 61 0.43 13.39 4.65
C MET A 61 1.69 13.70 5.47
N ARG A 62 1.70 14.86 6.11
CA ARG A 62 2.81 15.26 6.98
C ARG A 62 2.85 14.42 8.27
N ASN A 63 4.00 13.80 8.54
CA ASN A 63 4.35 13.24 9.84
C ASN A 63 5.00 14.35 10.69
N ASP A 64 4.28 14.82 11.71
CA ASP A 64 4.78 15.86 12.62
C ASP A 64 5.67 15.28 13.76
N GLY A 65 5.87 13.97 13.77
CA GLY A 65 6.68 13.25 14.76
C GLY A 65 6.03 13.11 16.14
N GLN A 66 4.85 13.69 16.39
CA GLN A 66 4.22 13.66 17.72
C GLN A 66 3.79 12.25 18.14
N ALA A 67 3.38 11.41 17.19
CA ALA A 67 2.98 10.03 17.45
C ALA A 67 4.17 9.06 17.57
N GLY A 68 5.42 9.51 17.31
CA GLY A 68 6.61 8.66 17.30
C GLY A 68 6.57 7.59 16.19
N MET A 69 5.72 7.75 15.19
CA MET A 69 5.61 6.83 14.06
C MET A 69 6.71 7.10 13.04
N PRO A 70 7.28 6.06 12.41
CA PRO A 70 8.22 6.23 11.31
C PRO A 70 7.51 6.80 10.07
N ASP A 71 8.30 7.30 9.14
CA ASP A 71 7.82 7.62 7.81
C ASP A 71 7.51 6.31 7.06
N VAL A 72 6.31 6.20 6.49
CA VAL A 72 5.79 4.92 6.00
C VAL A 72 4.73 5.12 4.90
N TRP A 73 4.66 4.18 3.98
CA TRP A 73 3.53 4.01 3.08
C TRP A 73 2.41 3.21 3.75
N THR A 74 1.19 3.71 3.66
CA THR A 74 -0.03 3.03 4.12
C THR A 74 -0.87 2.62 2.92
N VAL A 75 -1.37 1.38 2.94
CA VAL A 75 -2.34 0.86 1.97
C VAL A 75 -3.74 1.04 2.56
N TYR A 76 -4.66 1.57 1.76
CA TYR A 76 -6.07 1.66 2.09
C TYR A 76 -6.87 0.63 1.31
N LEU A 77 -7.75 -0.09 2.01
CA LEU A 77 -8.68 -1.02 1.42
C LEU A 77 -10.08 -0.40 1.32
N ALA A 78 -10.78 -0.65 0.22
CA ALA A 78 -12.12 -0.14 -0.02
C ALA A 78 -13.14 -0.78 0.94
N SER A 79 -14.04 0.02 1.47
CA SER A 79 -15.14 -0.40 2.33
C SER A 79 -16.44 0.26 1.89
N ASP A 80 -17.56 -0.43 2.06
CA ASP A 80 -18.89 0.14 1.91
C ASP A 80 -19.38 0.87 3.18
N ASP A 81 -18.73 0.60 4.34
CA ASP A 81 -19.05 1.21 5.62
C ASP A 81 -17.82 1.16 6.55
N ALA A 82 -17.13 2.29 6.67
CA ALA A 82 -15.89 2.38 7.42
C ALA A 82 -16.09 2.13 8.92
N GLU A 83 -17.24 2.51 9.49
CA GLU A 83 -17.56 2.29 10.92
C GLU A 83 -17.75 0.80 11.18
N LYS A 84 -18.57 0.10 10.38
CA LYS A 84 -18.77 -1.36 10.52
C LYS A 84 -17.47 -2.14 10.27
N THR A 85 -16.62 -1.69 9.36
CA THR A 85 -15.32 -2.32 9.13
C THR A 85 -14.41 -2.17 10.34
N ALA A 86 -14.39 -1.00 11.00
CA ALA A 86 -13.65 -0.80 12.23
C ALA A 86 -14.20 -1.66 13.38
N GLU A 87 -15.53 -1.77 13.52
CA GLU A 87 -16.18 -2.67 14.50
C GLU A 87 -15.82 -4.13 14.23
N ALA A 88 -15.91 -4.57 12.97
CA ALA A 88 -15.55 -5.92 12.56
C ALA A 88 -14.06 -6.21 12.81
N THR A 89 -13.17 -5.23 12.62
CA THR A 89 -11.75 -5.34 12.95
C THR A 89 -11.56 -5.70 14.42
N ALA A 90 -12.17 -4.95 15.34
CA ALA A 90 -12.07 -5.22 16.77
C ALA A 90 -12.66 -6.59 17.16
N ALA A 91 -13.75 -7.00 16.51
CA ALA A 91 -14.41 -8.28 16.76
C ALA A 91 -13.61 -9.50 16.23
N ASN A 92 -12.69 -9.30 15.29
CA ASN A 92 -11.89 -10.37 14.65
C ASN A 92 -10.39 -10.28 15.03
N GLY A 93 -10.05 -9.78 16.21
CA GLY A 93 -8.70 -9.81 16.77
C GLY A 93 -7.76 -8.72 16.29
N GLY A 94 -8.23 -7.80 15.45
CA GLY A 94 -7.51 -6.60 15.07
C GLY A 94 -7.66 -5.46 16.07
N GLN A 95 -7.05 -4.33 15.78
CA GLN A 95 -7.10 -3.13 16.62
C GLN A 95 -7.58 -1.92 15.81
N VAL A 96 -8.46 -1.11 16.39
CA VAL A 96 -8.81 0.21 15.84
C VAL A 96 -7.79 1.22 16.35
N ILE A 97 -6.95 1.75 15.43
CA ILE A 97 -5.94 2.78 15.72
C ILE A 97 -6.60 4.15 15.72
N MET A 98 -7.42 4.42 14.69
CA MET A 98 -8.22 5.64 14.56
C MET A 98 -9.63 5.24 14.14
N PRO A 99 -10.66 5.62 14.91
CA PRO A 99 -12.05 5.30 14.57
C PRO A 99 -12.46 5.94 13.25
N ALA A 100 -13.57 5.46 12.69
CA ALA A 100 -14.11 6.03 11.46
C ALA A 100 -14.42 7.51 11.63
N MET A 101 -14.00 8.30 10.66
CA MET A 101 -14.21 9.73 10.60
C MET A 101 -14.52 10.19 9.19
N GLU A 102 -15.35 11.22 9.07
CA GLU A 102 -15.67 11.84 7.80
C GLU A 102 -14.52 12.74 7.33
N VAL A 103 -14.13 12.58 6.07
CA VAL A 103 -13.19 13.45 5.36
C VAL A 103 -14.01 14.32 4.40
N MET A 104 -14.80 15.23 4.96
CA MET A 104 -15.72 16.08 4.21
C MET A 104 -16.56 15.29 3.18
N GLN A 105 -16.69 15.79 1.96
CA GLN A 105 -17.41 15.12 0.87
C GLN A 105 -16.58 14.03 0.17
N LEU A 106 -15.29 13.87 0.54
CA LEU A 106 -14.40 12.92 -0.12
C LEU A 106 -14.71 11.48 0.24
N GLY A 107 -15.11 11.22 1.49
CA GLY A 107 -15.43 9.89 1.99
C GLY A 107 -15.27 9.77 3.49
N ASN A 108 -15.30 8.53 4.00
CA ASN A 108 -14.98 8.24 5.40
C ASN A 108 -13.73 7.35 5.47
N MET A 109 -12.90 7.60 6.46
CA MET A 109 -11.68 6.82 6.69
C MET A 109 -11.64 6.27 8.10
N ALA A 110 -10.94 5.15 8.27
CA ALA A 110 -10.47 4.68 9.56
C ALA A 110 -9.04 4.16 9.42
N LEU A 111 -8.29 4.06 10.50
CA LEU A 111 -7.01 3.38 10.53
C LEU A 111 -7.11 2.21 11.53
N VAL A 112 -6.78 1.03 11.06
CA VAL A 112 -6.87 -0.21 11.84
C VAL A 112 -5.57 -1.00 11.74
N ALA A 113 -5.39 -2.01 12.58
CA ALA A 113 -4.34 -3.00 12.44
C ALA A 113 -4.95 -4.40 12.43
N ASP A 114 -4.37 -5.29 11.63
CA ASP A 114 -4.73 -6.71 11.63
C ASP A 114 -4.18 -7.43 12.87
N PRO A 115 -4.52 -8.72 13.10
CA PRO A 115 -4.01 -9.49 14.25
C PRO A 115 -2.49 -9.61 14.31
N GLY A 116 -1.80 -9.50 13.16
CA GLY A 116 -0.34 -9.48 13.07
C GLY A 116 0.28 -8.12 13.36
N GLY A 117 -0.53 -7.07 13.50
CA GLY A 117 -0.11 -5.69 13.75
C GLY A 117 0.15 -4.86 12.50
N ALA A 118 -0.22 -5.33 11.31
CA ALA A 118 -0.10 -4.54 10.09
C ALA A 118 -1.14 -3.41 10.07
N ALA A 119 -0.69 -2.17 9.99
CA ALA A 119 -1.56 -1.01 9.84
C ALA A 119 -2.22 -0.99 8.45
N ILE A 120 -3.51 -0.66 8.40
CA ILE A 120 -4.34 -0.64 7.19
C ILE A 120 -5.24 0.58 7.28
N GLY A 121 -5.28 1.38 6.21
CA GLY A 121 -6.32 2.36 6.00
C GLY A 121 -7.61 1.69 5.53
N VAL A 122 -8.73 2.13 6.04
CA VAL A 122 -10.07 1.79 5.56
C VAL A 122 -10.60 3.03 4.84
N TRP A 123 -11.07 2.88 3.62
CA TRP A 123 -11.65 3.97 2.85
C TRP A 123 -13.04 3.64 2.35
N GLN A 124 -14.02 4.41 2.79
CA GLN A 124 -15.38 4.38 2.25
C GLN A 124 -15.52 5.56 1.29
N PRO A 125 -15.61 5.31 -0.03
CA PRO A 125 -15.53 6.37 -1.02
C PRO A 125 -16.77 7.26 -1.05
N GLY A 126 -16.53 8.59 -1.02
CA GLY A 126 -17.49 9.62 -1.39
C GLY A 126 -17.18 10.13 -2.80
N LEU A 127 -16.78 11.40 -2.92
CA LEU A 127 -16.30 11.97 -4.19
C LEU A 127 -14.92 11.45 -4.59
N HIS A 128 -14.06 11.08 -3.62
CA HIS A 128 -12.75 10.50 -3.90
C HIS A 128 -12.85 8.98 -3.99
N LYS A 129 -12.71 8.46 -5.21
CA LYS A 129 -12.89 7.02 -5.53
C LYS A 129 -11.62 6.18 -5.38
N GLY A 130 -10.52 6.80 -5.00
CA GLY A 130 -9.21 6.19 -4.91
C GLY A 130 -8.33 6.46 -6.12
N PHE A 131 -7.29 5.64 -6.32
CA PHE A 131 -6.42 5.77 -7.48
C PHE A 131 -7.08 5.25 -8.75
N GLY A 132 -6.82 5.94 -9.87
CA GLY A 132 -7.39 5.59 -11.18
C GLY A 132 -6.43 4.85 -12.09
N VAL A 133 -5.19 4.58 -11.66
CA VAL A 133 -4.17 3.90 -12.47
C VAL A 133 -3.45 2.84 -11.64
N LEU A 134 -3.26 1.65 -12.22
CA LEU A 134 -2.59 0.49 -11.64
C LEU A 134 -1.80 -0.27 -12.69
N ALA A 135 -0.80 -1.05 -12.24
CA ALA A 135 -0.10 -2.07 -13.02
C ALA A 135 0.55 -1.54 -14.31
N GLU A 136 1.11 -0.33 -14.23
CA GLU A 136 1.94 0.24 -15.29
C GLU A 136 3.18 0.92 -14.69
N PRO A 137 4.23 1.21 -15.48
CA PRO A 137 5.41 1.92 -14.98
C PRO A 137 5.04 3.25 -14.31
N GLY A 138 5.57 3.48 -13.09
CA GLY A 138 5.25 4.63 -12.27
C GLY A 138 3.89 4.58 -11.55
N ALA A 139 3.22 3.44 -11.50
CA ALA A 139 1.98 3.25 -10.74
C ALA A 139 2.09 2.08 -9.75
N PRO A 140 1.22 2.01 -8.71
CA PRO A 140 1.13 0.82 -7.87
C PRO A 140 0.77 -0.39 -8.73
N SER A 141 1.52 -1.48 -8.54
CA SER A 141 1.37 -2.70 -9.36
C SER A 141 1.00 -3.92 -8.54
N TRP A 142 1.37 -3.95 -7.27
CA TRP A 142 0.99 -5.02 -6.35
C TRP A 142 1.00 -4.53 -4.91
N PHE A 143 0.20 -5.20 -4.08
CA PHE A 143 0.08 -4.94 -2.64
C PHE A 143 0.23 -6.25 -1.90
N GLU A 144 1.12 -6.31 -0.91
CA GLU A 144 1.48 -7.56 -0.27
C GLU A 144 1.59 -7.40 1.24
N LEU A 145 0.86 -8.24 1.95
CA LEU A 145 0.99 -8.39 3.39
C LEU A 145 2.05 -9.45 3.70
N PHE A 146 3.04 -9.08 4.50
CA PHE A 146 3.99 -10.01 5.10
C PHE A 146 3.60 -10.25 6.56
N THR A 147 3.23 -11.46 6.91
CA THR A 147 2.75 -11.79 8.26
C THR A 147 3.35 -13.09 8.77
N ARG A 148 3.59 -13.17 10.08
CA ARG A 148 3.91 -14.43 10.76
C ARG A 148 2.64 -15.20 11.17
N ASN A 149 1.50 -14.51 11.19
CA ASN A 149 0.20 -15.02 11.60
C ASN A 149 -0.67 -15.34 10.37
N TYR A 150 -0.14 -16.14 9.45
CA TYR A 150 -0.71 -16.33 8.12
C TYR A 150 -2.18 -16.76 8.14
N ASP A 151 -2.54 -17.84 8.84
CA ASP A 151 -3.90 -18.37 8.85
C ASP A 151 -4.89 -17.38 9.49
N GLU A 152 -4.47 -16.74 10.59
CA GLU A 152 -5.28 -15.70 11.27
C GLU A 152 -5.47 -14.48 10.38
N SER A 153 -4.42 -14.07 9.66
CA SER A 153 -4.51 -12.93 8.72
C SER A 153 -5.45 -13.26 7.55
N VAL A 154 -5.33 -14.43 6.93
CA VAL A 154 -6.24 -14.84 5.84
C VAL A 154 -7.70 -14.79 6.30
N GLU A 155 -8.00 -15.35 7.48
CA GLU A 155 -9.36 -15.34 8.02
C GLU A 155 -9.82 -13.92 8.38
N PHE A 156 -8.94 -13.08 8.94
CA PHE A 156 -9.24 -11.69 9.22
C PHE A 156 -9.66 -10.92 7.97
N TYR A 157 -8.89 -11.00 6.87
CA TYR A 157 -9.23 -10.28 5.63
C TYR A 157 -10.52 -10.80 4.99
N ARG A 158 -10.83 -12.10 5.13
CA ARG A 158 -12.11 -12.67 4.70
C ARG A 158 -13.28 -12.12 5.50
N GLN A 159 -13.17 -12.06 6.82
CA GLN A 159 -14.28 -11.63 7.69
C GLN A 159 -14.47 -10.12 7.67
N VAL A 160 -13.39 -9.34 7.73
CA VAL A 160 -13.43 -7.89 7.88
C VAL A 160 -13.60 -7.20 6.53
N PHE A 161 -12.80 -7.59 5.54
CA PHE A 161 -12.75 -6.93 4.21
C PHE A 161 -13.46 -7.72 3.10
N LYS A 162 -14.13 -8.83 3.44
CA LYS A 162 -14.89 -9.66 2.50
C LYS A 162 -14.03 -10.24 1.37
N TRP A 163 -12.78 -10.54 1.64
CA TRP A 163 -11.88 -11.08 0.63
C TRP A 163 -12.36 -12.43 0.09
N ASP A 164 -12.44 -12.54 -1.22
CA ASP A 164 -12.50 -13.81 -1.94
C ASP A 164 -11.06 -14.32 -2.07
N THR A 165 -10.67 -15.22 -1.16
CA THR A 165 -9.29 -15.67 -0.98
C THR A 165 -9.01 -16.95 -1.75
N HIS A 166 -7.89 -16.96 -2.49
CA HIS A 166 -7.42 -18.10 -3.26
C HIS A 166 -5.99 -18.45 -2.88
N ALA A 167 -5.75 -19.70 -2.47
CA ALA A 167 -4.40 -20.16 -2.18
C ALA A 167 -3.62 -20.34 -3.51
N ALA A 168 -2.68 -19.44 -3.76
CA ALA A 168 -1.79 -19.54 -4.92
C ALA A 168 -0.66 -20.57 -4.68
N ALA A 169 -0.25 -20.75 -3.41
CA ALA A 169 0.67 -21.78 -2.95
C ALA A 169 0.38 -22.13 -1.49
N ASP A 170 0.47 -23.39 -1.13
CA ASP A 170 0.33 -23.87 0.25
C ASP A 170 1.25 -25.07 0.47
N THR A 171 2.55 -24.79 0.51
CA THR A 171 3.59 -25.78 0.83
C THR A 171 4.31 -25.37 2.12
N PRO A 172 5.03 -26.30 2.79
CA PRO A 172 5.81 -25.94 3.99
C PRO A 172 6.84 -24.84 3.76
N GLU A 173 7.33 -24.69 2.53
CA GLU A 173 8.37 -23.72 2.16
C GLU A 173 7.79 -22.38 1.70
N PHE A 174 6.55 -22.38 1.18
CA PHE A 174 5.94 -21.19 0.61
C PHE A 174 4.42 -21.25 0.70
N ARG A 175 3.83 -20.35 1.50
CA ARG A 175 2.39 -20.17 1.63
C ARG A 175 2.01 -18.77 1.16
N TYR A 176 1.07 -18.71 0.22
CA TYR A 176 0.65 -17.46 -0.39
C TYR A 176 -0.83 -17.51 -0.78
N THR A 177 -1.59 -16.54 -0.32
CA THR A 177 -3.02 -16.38 -0.64
C THR A 177 -3.25 -15.05 -1.34
N THR A 178 -4.08 -15.04 -2.38
CA THR A 178 -4.45 -13.83 -3.11
C THR A 178 -5.89 -13.42 -2.86
N LEU A 179 -6.16 -12.11 -2.95
CA LEU A 179 -7.48 -11.57 -3.16
C LEU A 179 -7.80 -11.67 -4.65
N GLY A 180 -8.80 -12.48 -4.97
CA GLY A 180 -9.18 -12.76 -6.36
C GLY A 180 -8.27 -13.80 -7.02
N GLU A 181 -8.65 -14.21 -8.23
CA GLU A 181 -7.99 -15.24 -9.02
C GLU A 181 -7.67 -14.75 -10.43
N GLY A 182 -6.60 -15.29 -11.03
CA GLY A 182 -6.18 -14.96 -12.40
C GLY A 182 -5.91 -13.47 -12.58
N GLU A 183 -6.46 -12.87 -13.64
CA GLU A 183 -6.31 -11.44 -13.93
C GLU A 183 -7.07 -10.53 -12.92
N GLY A 184 -7.95 -11.11 -12.09
CA GLY A 184 -8.69 -10.41 -11.05
C GLY A 184 -7.93 -10.28 -9.72
N GLN A 185 -6.71 -10.81 -9.63
CA GLN A 185 -5.89 -10.68 -8.42
C GLN A 185 -5.56 -9.21 -8.13
N ALA A 186 -5.77 -8.79 -6.87
CA ALA A 186 -5.57 -7.40 -6.47
C ALA A 186 -4.54 -7.20 -5.35
N ALA A 187 -4.30 -8.22 -4.53
CA ALA A 187 -3.35 -8.20 -3.42
C ALA A 187 -2.98 -9.62 -2.99
N GLY A 188 -1.94 -9.75 -2.17
CA GLY A 188 -1.51 -11.04 -1.63
C GLY A 188 -1.17 -11.00 -0.14
N ILE A 189 -1.26 -12.18 0.49
CA ILE A 189 -0.82 -12.45 1.87
C ILE A 189 0.27 -13.50 1.80
N MET A 190 1.46 -13.18 2.29
CA MET A 190 2.61 -14.07 2.35
C MET A 190 2.88 -14.52 3.78
N ASP A 191 3.07 -15.84 3.96
CA ASP A 191 3.65 -16.34 5.20
C ASP A 191 5.12 -15.92 5.28
N ALA A 192 5.40 -15.00 6.18
CA ALA A 192 6.73 -14.45 6.42
C ALA A 192 7.41 -15.06 7.66
N SER A 193 6.86 -16.12 8.23
CA SER A 193 7.38 -16.75 9.47
C SER A 193 8.82 -17.23 9.35
N GLY A 194 9.26 -17.57 8.14
CA GLY A 194 10.62 -18.03 7.85
C GLY A 194 11.68 -16.91 7.79
N PHE A 195 11.30 -15.64 7.62
CA PHE A 195 12.26 -14.54 7.42
C PHE A 195 11.92 -13.24 8.15
N LEU A 196 10.68 -13.01 8.54
CA LEU A 196 10.30 -11.87 9.37
C LEU A 196 10.70 -12.18 10.82
N PRO A 197 11.58 -11.39 11.48
CA PRO A 197 12.02 -11.68 12.85
C PRO A 197 10.85 -11.73 13.86
N GLU A 198 11.02 -12.51 14.92
CA GLU A 198 10.05 -12.52 16.02
C GLU A 198 9.94 -11.13 16.67
N GLY A 199 8.72 -10.74 17.01
CA GLY A 199 8.42 -9.42 17.59
C GLY A 199 8.36 -8.27 16.58
N VAL A 200 8.68 -8.52 15.30
CA VAL A 200 8.43 -7.56 14.23
C VAL A 200 6.97 -7.72 13.77
N PRO A 201 6.16 -6.66 13.80
CA PRO A 201 4.77 -6.73 13.36
C PRO A 201 4.67 -7.06 11.86
N ALA A 202 3.54 -7.62 11.47
CA ALA A 202 3.18 -7.74 10.07
C ALA A 202 3.18 -6.38 9.38
N LYS A 203 3.43 -6.36 8.08
CA LYS A 203 3.48 -5.11 7.31
C LYS A 203 2.90 -5.28 5.92
N TRP A 204 2.18 -4.27 5.46
CA TRP A 204 1.87 -4.09 4.05
C TRP A 204 3.06 -3.52 3.31
N SER A 205 3.27 -3.98 2.09
CA SER A 205 4.26 -3.44 1.15
C SER A 205 3.58 -3.12 -0.18
N ILE A 206 4.00 -2.02 -0.80
CA ILE A 206 3.53 -1.58 -2.10
C ILE A 206 4.64 -1.84 -3.10
N TYR A 207 4.29 -2.44 -4.23
CA TYR A 207 5.19 -2.56 -5.37
C TYR A 207 4.81 -1.53 -6.43
N PHE A 208 5.75 -0.69 -6.82
CA PHE A 208 5.58 0.21 -7.95
C PHE A 208 6.16 -0.43 -9.21
N GLY A 209 5.41 -0.36 -10.31
CA GLY A 209 5.88 -0.81 -11.61
C GLY A 209 7.01 0.06 -12.12
N VAL A 210 8.01 -0.55 -12.73
CA VAL A 210 9.11 0.15 -13.42
C VAL A 210 9.46 -0.57 -14.72
N GLU A 211 10.02 0.17 -15.69
CA GLU A 211 10.51 -0.42 -16.95
C GLU A 211 11.85 -1.14 -16.75
N ASP A 212 12.70 -0.62 -15.84
CA ASP A 212 14.02 -1.15 -15.52
C ASP A 212 14.29 -0.96 -14.02
N ALA A 213 14.35 -2.08 -13.29
CA ALA A 213 14.52 -2.07 -11.84
C ALA A 213 15.92 -1.59 -11.41
N ASP A 214 16.97 -1.91 -12.18
CA ASP A 214 18.34 -1.47 -11.86
C ASP A 214 18.52 0.03 -12.12
N ALA A 215 17.99 0.55 -13.23
CA ALA A 215 18.00 1.97 -13.51
C ALA A 215 17.19 2.76 -12.48
N ALA A 216 16.03 2.24 -12.05
CA ALA A 216 15.23 2.84 -10.98
C ALA A 216 15.98 2.88 -9.64
N LEU A 217 16.68 1.80 -9.25
CA LEU A 217 17.50 1.79 -8.04
C LEU A 217 18.66 2.80 -8.11
N ALA A 218 19.32 2.92 -9.26
CA ALA A 218 20.36 3.92 -9.47
C ALA A 218 19.80 5.34 -9.30
N LYS A 219 18.63 5.61 -9.88
CA LYS A 219 17.93 6.91 -9.74
C LYS A 219 17.51 7.19 -8.31
N ILE A 220 17.03 6.20 -7.57
CA ILE A 220 16.68 6.31 -6.14
C ILE A 220 17.89 6.78 -5.33
N VAL A 221 19.05 6.18 -5.54
CA VAL A 221 20.30 6.58 -4.84
C VAL A 221 20.70 8.00 -5.21
N GLU A 222 20.64 8.37 -6.51
CA GLU A 222 20.92 9.74 -6.97
C GLU A 222 20.03 10.77 -6.28
N LEU A 223 18.74 10.43 -6.06
CA LEU A 223 17.75 11.29 -5.39
C LEU A 223 17.81 11.27 -3.86
N GLY A 224 18.81 10.59 -3.28
CA GLY A 224 19.04 10.55 -1.83
C GLY A 224 18.27 9.46 -1.08
N GLY A 225 17.59 8.57 -1.78
CA GLY A 225 17.02 7.34 -1.23
C GLY A 225 18.09 6.26 -1.02
N SER A 226 17.68 5.08 -0.60
CA SER A 226 18.57 3.96 -0.34
C SER A 226 18.06 2.64 -0.88
N ILE A 227 18.99 1.73 -1.23
CA ILE A 227 18.67 0.36 -1.61
C ILE A 227 18.58 -0.48 -0.34
N VAL A 228 17.43 -1.09 -0.10
CA VAL A 228 17.19 -2.02 1.01
C VAL A 228 17.49 -3.45 0.58
N ARG A 229 17.03 -3.81 -0.63
CA ARG A 229 17.34 -5.09 -1.29
C ARG A 229 17.64 -4.81 -2.77
N PRO A 230 18.78 -5.28 -3.29
CA PRO A 230 19.10 -5.13 -4.71
C PRO A 230 18.09 -5.86 -5.59
N ALA A 231 18.08 -5.52 -6.88
CA ALA A 231 17.19 -6.15 -7.84
C ALA A 231 17.58 -7.62 -8.08
N GLU A 232 16.59 -8.51 -7.96
CA GLU A 232 16.72 -9.95 -8.15
C GLU A 232 15.64 -10.45 -9.11
N ASP A 233 15.99 -11.42 -9.96
CA ASP A 233 15.02 -12.06 -10.85
C ASP A 233 14.17 -13.06 -10.09
N THR A 234 12.85 -12.96 -10.28
CA THR A 234 11.86 -13.87 -9.72
C THR A 234 10.92 -14.37 -10.81
N PRO A 235 10.12 -15.42 -10.55
CA PRO A 235 9.10 -15.86 -11.52
C PRO A 235 8.08 -14.79 -11.89
N TYR A 236 7.93 -13.75 -11.07
CA TYR A 236 6.97 -12.65 -11.25
C TYR A 236 7.59 -11.40 -11.89
N GLY A 237 8.88 -11.40 -12.15
CA GLY A 237 9.64 -10.29 -12.69
C GLY A 237 10.87 -9.96 -11.85
N ARG A 238 11.58 -8.89 -12.23
CA ARG A 238 12.73 -8.39 -11.50
C ARG A 238 12.27 -7.45 -10.39
N MET A 239 12.57 -7.82 -9.14
CA MET A 239 12.06 -7.14 -7.95
C MET A 239 13.18 -6.54 -7.12
N ALA A 240 12.91 -5.41 -6.48
CA ALA A 240 13.82 -4.74 -5.56
C ALA A 240 13.06 -4.14 -4.37
N GLU A 241 13.77 -3.76 -3.30
CA GLU A 241 13.23 -2.97 -2.20
C GLU A 241 14.11 -1.76 -1.95
N ALA A 242 13.48 -0.61 -1.77
CA ALA A 242 14.15 0.66 -1.55
C ALA A 242 13.45 1.46 -0.45
N ALA A 243 14.12 2.50 0.03
CA ALA A 243 13.51 3.53 0.87
C ALA A 243 13.73 4.90 0.23
N ASP A 244 12.74 5.77 0.38
CA ASP A 244 12.85 7.16 -0.03
C ASP A 244 13.79 7.94 0.90
N PRO A 245 14.10 9.23 0.62
CA PRO A 245 15.01 10.02 1.45
C PRO A 245 14.54 10.29 2.87
N THR A 246 13.28 9.98 3.20
CA THR A 246 12.73 10.12 4.56
C THR A 246 12.69 8.78 5.30
N GLY A 247 12.98 7.68 4.60
CA GLY A 247 13.03 6.33 5.15
C GLY A 247 11.77 5.51 4.90
N ALA A 248 10.80 6.00 4.14
CA ALA A 248 9.61 5.23 3.78
C ALA A 248 9.95 4.12 2.78
N HIS A 249 9.73 2.87 3.18
CA HIS A 249 10.05 1.69 2.38
C HIS A 249 8.98 1.44 1.31
N PHE A 250 9.43 1.01 0.12
CA PHE A 250 8.59 0.53 -0.97
C PHE A 250 9.36 -0.48 -1.83
N LYS A 251 8.64 -1.20 -2.66
CA LYS A 251 9.22 -2.19 -3.57
C LYS A 251 9.05 -1.76 -5.02
N LEU A 252 9.90 -2.29 -5.87
CA LEU A 252 9.86 -2.13 -7.31
C LEU A 252 9.57 -3.48 -7.95
N ILE A 253 8.83 -3.46 -9.04
CA ILE A 253 8.60 -4.62 -9.90
C ILE A 253 8.74 -4.22 -11.36
N GLN A 254 9.66 -4.86 -12.05
CA GLN A 254 9.78 -4.85 -13.50
C GLN A 254 9.16 -6.14 -14.01
N PRO A 255 8.06 -6.08 -14.80
CA PRO A 255 7.42 -7.28 -15.33
C PRO A 255 8.41 -8.14 -16.13
N PRO A 256 8.17 -9.46 -16.24
CA PRO A 256 8.99 -10.30 -17.10
C PRO A 256 8.97 -9.77 -18.54
N THR A 257 10.14 -9.76 -19.20
CA THR A 257 10.19 -9.51 -20.65
C THR A 257 9.53 -10.69 -21.36
N SER A 258 8.46 -10.41 -22.10
CA SER A 258 7.74 -11.37 -22.95
C SER A 258 8.59 -11.92 -24.09
#